data_6502c22b37d554e2f05afedd8ccaf39a
#
_entry.id   6502c22b37d554e2f05afedd8ccaf39a
#
_cell.length_a   1.000
_cell.length_b   1.000
_cell.length_c   1.000
_cell.angle_alpha   90.00
_cell.angle_beta   90.00
_cell.angle_gamma   90.00
#
_symmetry.space_group_name_H-M   'P 1'
#
loop_
_entity.id
_entity.type
_entity.pdbx_description
1 polymer ?
#
loop_
_entity_poly.entity_id
_entity_poly.type
_entity_poly.pdbx_seq_one_letter_code
_entity_poly.pdbx_strand_id
1 'polypeptide(L)'
;VLIRDTGMGRDCPTDEQPARIAALEEDLRRGSRALNWRLGVQPLAPGERLLILVDQFEELFRFQRDDAEEAAAFVALLLAAYSHPDCYVVITMRSEFLGDCSRYPDLPEAINTGLFLTPRLSPEQLADAIQLPPRLPEYGGDVSDGLVRRLLIEVAHEQDQLPLLQHLLMRLWDGAVAAGLERPVLDEDSLAALGGLDAALDRHADGAFAELDPDQRAIAETLFRALTERAEGERDTRRPVKVSEVADVAGVP
;
A
#
# COMPACT_ATOMS: atom_id res chain seq x y z
N VAL A 1 -11.83 -7.80 5.51
CA VAL A 1 -11.58 -6.50 6.16
C VAL A 1 -12.84 -6.00 6.85
N LEU A 2 -13.99 -5.95 6.17
CA LEU A 2 -15.29 -5.55 6.74
C LEU A 2 -15.69 -6.34 8.00
N ILE A 3 -15.26 -7.59 8.12
CA ILE A 3 -15.62 -8.48 9.24
C ILE A 3 -14.78 -8.21 10.49
N ARG A 4 -13.58 -7.68 10.36
CA ARG A 4 -12.69 -7.43 11.51
C ARG A 4 -13.11 -6.23 12.35
N ASP A 5 -13.72 -5.20 11.74
CA ASP A 5 -13.94 -3.91 12.40
C ASP A 5 -15.41 -3.61 12.74
N THR A 6 -16.38 -4.41 12.24
CA THR A 6 -17.81 -4.17 12.47
C THR A 6 -18.38 -4.81 13.75
N GLY A 7 -17.53 -5.38 14.60
CA GLY A 7 -18.01 -6.19 15.74
C GLY A 7 -18.62 -7.54 15.33
N MET A 8 -18.94 -7.73 14.06
CA MET A 8 -19.49 -8.98 13.54
C MET A 8 -18.50 -10.17 13.61
N GLY A 9 -17.22 -9.90 13.90
CA GLY A 9 -16.18 -10.91 14.00
C GLY A 9 -15.46 -10.94 15.34
N ARG A 10 -15.67 -9.97 16.24
CA ARG A 10 -14.92 -9.91 17.52
C ARG A 10 -15.25 -11.09 18.45
N ASP A 11 -16.47 -11.60 18.37
CA ASP A 11 -16.96 -12.72 19.20
C ASP A 11 -17.17 -14.00 18.37
N CYS A 12 -16.68 -14.04 17.14
CA CYS A 12 -16.84 -15.21 16.27
C CYS A 12 -15.66 -16.16 16.46
N PRO A 13 -15.89 -17.43 16.82
CA PRO A 13 -14.88 -18.47 16.81
C PRO A 13 -14.16 -18.52 15.46
N THR A 14 -12.86 -18.75 15.49
CA THR A 14 -11.99 -18.71 14.28
C THR A 14 -12.42 -19.74 13.23
N ASP A 15 -13.02 -20.83 13.64
CA ASP A 15 -13.55 -21.91 12.80
C ASP A 15 -14.85 -21.55 12.08
N GLU A 16 -15.65 -20.62 12.62
CA GLU A 16 -16.88 -20.12 11.97
C GLU A 16 -16.64 -18.93 11.02
N GLN A 17 -15.49 -18.28 11.10
CA GLN A 17 -15.18 -17.10 10.27
C GLN A 17 -15.29 -17.34 8.75
N PRO A 18 -14.76 -18.44 8.18
CA PRO A 18 -14.86 -18.68 6.73
C PRO A 18 -16.30 -18.80 6.24
N ALA A 19 -17.17 -19.48 7.00
CA ALA A 19 -18.58 -19.64 6.64
C ALA A 19 -19.34 -18.30 6.69
N ARG A 20 -19.02 -17.44 7.66
CA ARG A 20 -19.63 -16.10 7.78
C ARG A 20 -19.14 -15.17 6.69
N ILE A 21 -17.87 -15.27 6.29
CA ILE A 21 -17.31 -14.51 5.17
C ILE A 21 -18.03 -14.90 3.88
N ALA A 22 -18.16 -16.20 3.60
CA ALA A 22 -18.84 -16.68 2.40
C ALA A 22 -20.32 -16.25 2.35
N ALA A 23 -21.02 -16.31 3.49
CA ALA A 23 -22.41 -15.85 3.58
C ALA A 23 -22.53 -14.33 3.35
N LEU A 24 -21.61 -13.52 3.90
CA LEU A 24 -21.58 -12.09 3.65
C LEU A 24 -21.26 -11.76 2.19
N GLU A 25 -20.32 -12.46 1.61
CA GLU A 25 -19.98 -12.30 0.18
C GLU A 25 -21.19 -12.62 -0.71
N GLU A 26 -21.89 -13.72 -0.46
CA GLU A 26 -23.12 -14.07 -1.18
C GLU A 26 -24.20 -12.98 -1.01
N ASP A 27 -24.38 -12.46 0.20
CA ASP A 27 -25.33 -11.37 0.46
C ASP A 27 -24.96 -10.10 -0.33
N LEU A 28 -23.67 -9.70 -0.33
CA LEU A 28 -23.20 -8.50 -1.02
C LEU A 28 -23.32 -8.63 -2.54
N ARG A 29 -23.20 -9.86 -3.11
CA ARG A 29 -23.38 -10.12 -4.54
C ARG A 29 -24.83 -10.03 -5.02
N ARG A 30 -25.82 -9.92 -4.12
CA ARG A 30 -27.25 -9.78 -4.47
C ARG A 30 -27.60 -8.42 -5.12
N GLY A 31 -26.73 -7.43 -5.02
CA GLY A 31 -26.90 -6.13 -5.68
C GLY A 31 -26.34 -4.95 -4.92
N SER A 32 -26.33 -3.80 -5.56
CA SER A 32 -25.71 -2.58 -5.02
C SER A 32 -26.26 -2.13 -3.64
N ARG A 33 -27.51 -2.44 -3.34
CA ARG A 33 -28.16 -2.07 -2.05
C ARG A 33 -28.07 -3.15 -0.98
N ALA A 34 -27.34 -4.21 -1.21
CA ALA A 34 -27.26 -5.36 -0.30
C ALA A 34 -26.72 -4.96 1.08
N LEU A 35 -25.71 -4.09 1.12
CA LEU A 35 -25.18 -3.57 2.40
C LEU A 35 -26.22 -2.72 3.15
N ASN A 36 -26.92 -1.83 2.46
CA ASN A 36 -27.96 -0.99 3.06
C ASN A 36 -29.13 -1.84 3.59
N TRP A 37 -29.53 -2.86 2.83
CA TRP A 37 -30.53 -3.83 3.29
C TRP A 37 -30.06 -4.56 4.55
N ARG A 38 -28.81 -5.00 4.57
CA ARG A 38 -28.24 -5.69 5.73
C ARG A 38 -28.19 -4.80 6.97
N LEU A 39 -27.79 -3.55 6.82
CA LEU A 39 -27.84 -2.55 7.92
C LEU A 39 -29.26 -2.27 8.39
N GLY A 40 -30.26 -2.37 7.51
CA GLY A 40 -31.67 -2.25 7.87
C GLY A 40 -32.20 -3.46 8.64
N VAL A 41 -31.73 -4.68 8.32
CA VAL A 41 -32.12 -5.92 9.02
C VAL A 41 -31.36 -6.09 10.34
N GLN A 42 -30.11 -5.69 10.37
CA GLN A 42 -29.21 -5.78 11.51
C GLN A 42 -28.56 -4.41 11.76
N PRO A 43 -29.30 -3.48 12.37
CA PRO A 43 -28.84 -2.13 12.58
C PRO A 43 -27.65 -2.09 13.53
N LEU A 44 -26.80 -1.08 13.34
CA LEU A 44 -25.70 -0.77 14.24
C LEU A 44 -26.26 -0.35 15.61
N ALA A 45 -25.47 -0.54 16.66
CA ALA A 45 -25.85 -0.06 17.97
C ALA A 45 -25.97 1.48 18.00
N PRO A 46 -26.77 2.06 18.90
CA PRO A 46 -26.92 3.51 18.99
C PRO A 46 -25.56 4.22 19.15
N GLY A 47 -25.25 5.14 18.22
CA GLY A 47 -23.98 5.86 18.22
C GLY A 47 -22.86 5.17 17.45
N GLU A 48 -23.02 3.93 17.03
CA GLU A 48 -22.07 3.27 16.13
C GLU A 48 -22.21 3.73 14.67
N ARG A 49 -21.12 3.69 13.95
CA ARG A 49 -21.05 4.00 12.53
C ARG A 49 -20.20 2.95 11.82
N LEU A 50 -20.54 2.64 10.59
CA LEU A 50 -19.73 1.76 9.73
C LEU A 50 -18.77 2.60 8.91
N LEU A 51 -17.48 2.29 9.01
CA LEU A 51 -16.45 2.83 8.14
C LEU A 51 -15.98 1.75 7.17
N ILE A 52 -16.12 2.02 5.88
CA ILE A 52 -15.57 1.20 4.80
C ILE A 52 -14.33 1.90 4.28
N LEU A 53 -13.16 1.29 4.48
CA LEU A 53 -11.90 1.77 3.92
C LEU A 53 -11.50 0.90 2.73
N VAL A 54 -11.40 1.50 1.56
CA VAL A 54 -10.89 0.86 0.34
C VAL A 54 -9.54 1.47 0.02
N ASP A 55 -8.49 0.76 0.37
CA ASP A 55 -7.12 1.18 0.11
C ASP A 55 -6.69 0.75 -1.30
N GLN A 56 -5.89 1.58 -1.98
CA GLN A 56 -5.41 1.35 -3.35
C GLN A 56 -6.55 1.12 -4.35
N PHE A 57 -7.55 2.03 -4.36
CA PHE A 57 -8.73 1.90 -5.22
C PHE A 57 -8.39 1.80 -6.71
N GLU A 58 -7.23 2.31 -7.14
CA GLU A 58 -6.73 2.16 -8.50
C GLU A 58 -6.58 0.70 -8.97
N GLU A 59 -6.45 -0.25 -8.05
CA GLU A 59 -6.40 -1.67 -8.42
C GLU A 59 -7.69 -2.12 -9.10
N LEU A 60 -8.82 -1.47 -8.79
CA LEU A 60 -10.10 -1.75 -9.45
C LEU A 60 -10.03 -1.56 -10.97
N PHE A 61 -9.30 -0.55 -11.46
CA PHE A 61 -9.16 -0.28 -12.89
C PHE A 61 -8.34 -1.37 -13.60
N ARG A 62 -7.50 -2.10 -12.85
CA ARG A 62 -6.78 -3.27 -13.35
C ARG A 62 -7.67 -4.50 -13.39
N PHE A 63 -8.44 -4.76 -12.33
CA PHE A 63 -9.42 -5.85 -12.27
C PHE A 63 -10.52 -5.71 -13.31
N GLN A 64 -10.92 -4.49 -13.69
CA GLN A 64 -11.89 -4.24 -14.73
C GLN A 64 -11.53 -4.90 -16.08
N ARG A 65 -10.25 -5.14 -16.35
CA ARG A 65 -9.81 -5.84 -17.56
C ARG A 65 -10.23 -7.31 -17.58
N ASP A 66 -10.33 -7.93 -16.41
CA ASP A 66 -10.68 -9.34 -16.23
C ASP A 66 -12.20 -9.53 -16.00
N ASP A 67 -12.83 -8.63 -15.22
CA ASP A 67 -14.27 -8.66 -14.92
C ASP A 67 -14.83 -7.25 -14.73
N ALA A 68 -15.33 -6.67 -15.82
CA ALA A 68 -15.89 -5.33 -15.82
C ALA A 68 -17.25 -5.25 -15.09
N GLU A 69 -18.01 -6.32 -15.06
CA GLU A 69 -19.33 -6.36 -14.40
C GLU A 69 -19.15 -6.39 -12.89
N GLU A 70 -18.23 -7.20 -12.38
CA GLU A 70 -17.94 -7.25 -10.94
C GLU A 70 -17.34 -5.94 -10.43
N ALA A 71 -16.45 -5.31 -11.20
CA ALA A 71 -15.91 -4.00 -10.86
C ALA A 71 -17.00 -2.92 -10.78
N ALA A 72 -17.92 -2.89 -11.75
CA ALA A 72 -19.06 -1.96 -11.74
C ALA A 72 -20.03 -2.24 -10.57
N ALA A 73 -20.29 -3.52 -10.27
CA ALA A 73 -21.13 -3.91 -9.14
C ALA A 73 -20.51 -3.48 -7.80
N PHE A 74 -19.19 -3.61 -7.65
CA PHE A 74 -18.48 -3.15 -6.45
C PHE A 74 -18.57 -1.62 -6.27
N VAL A 75 -18.37 -0.85 -7.33
CA VAL A 75 -18.53 0.62 -7.27
C VAL A 75 -19.96 1.00 -6.90
N ALA A 76 -20.96 0.35 -7.53
CA ALA A 76 -22.36 0.61 -7.22
C ALA A 76 -22.71 0.28 -5.76
N LEU A 77 -22.09 -0.77 -5.18
CA LEU A 77 -22.23 -1.11 -3.77
C LEU A 77 -21.66 -0.01 -2.85
N LEU A 78 -20.47 0.52 -3.18
CA LEU A 78 -19.83 1.60 -2.42
C LEU A 78 -20.65 2.89 -2.47
N LEU A 79 -21.17 3.25 -3.65
CA LEU A 79 -22.02 4.43 -3.83
C LEU A 79 -23.34 4.32 -3.05
N ALA A 80 -23.95 3.12 -3.06
CA ALA A 80 -25.14 2.88 -2.25
C ALA A 80 -24.83 2.94 -0.73
N ALA A 81 -23.69 2.39 -0.30
CA ALA A 81 -23.21 2.49 1.07
C ALA A 81 -22.96 3.94 1.50
N TYR A 82 -22.32 4.72 0.64
CA TYR A 82 -22.09 6.16 0.87
C TYR A 82 -23.37 6.95 1.09
N SER A 83 -24.48 6.54 0.48
CA SER A 83 -25.79 7.19 0.65
C SER A 83 -26.47 6.83 1.99
N HIS A 84 -25.92 5.89 2.78
CA HIS A 84 -26.50 5.49 4.06
C HIS A 84 -26.02 6.42 5.19
N PRO A 85 -26.91 6.95 6.06
CA PRO A 85 -26.54 7.95 7.07
C PRO A 85 -25.53 7.46 8.12
N ASP A 86 -25.49 6.15 8.36
CA ASP A 86 -24.60 5.54 9.35
C ASP A 86 -23.37 4.86 8.72
N CYS A 87 -23.12 5.11 7.43
CA CYS A 87 -21.99 4.53 6.73
C CYS A 87 -21.09 5.62 6.14
N TYR A 88 -19.79 5.47 6.37
CA TYR A 88 -18.75 6.29 5.76
C TYR A 88 -17.91 5.42 4.81
N VAL A 89 -17.67 5.93 3.62
CA VAL A 89 -16.79 5.28 2.64
C VAL A 89 -15.57 6.16 2.44
N VAL A 90 -14.40 5.63 2.72
CA VAL A 90 -13.11 6.28 2.48
C VAL A 90 -12.35 5.44 1.46
N ILE A 91 -11.94 6.05 0.38
CA ILE A 91 -11.07 5.41 -0.62
C ILE A 91 -9.72 6.14 -0.67
N THR A 92 -8.64 5.39 -0.74
CA THR A 92 -7.33 5.94 -1.08
C THR A 92 -7.01 5.60 -2.53
N MET A 93 -6.44 6.54 -3.24
CA MET A 93 -6.11 6.35 -4.65
C MET A 93 -4.99 7.30 -5.06
N ARG A 94 -4.14 6.86 -5.96
CA ARG A 94 -3.13 7.73 -6.58
C ARG A 94 -3.81 8.72 -7.54
N SER A 95 -3.34 9.97 -7.51
CA SER A 95 -3.97 11.08 -8.23
C SER A 95 -4.03 10.90 -9.75
N GLU A 96 -3.10 10.16 -10.34
CA GLU A 96 -3.08 9.85 -11.77
C GLU A 96 -4.30 9.05 -12.25
N PHE A 97 -4.97 8.32 -11.35
CA PHE A 97 -6.16 7.50 -11.68
C PHE A 97 -7.49 8.24 -11.50
N LEU A 98 -7.49 9.51 -11.09
CA LEU A 98 -8.73 10.29 -10.95
C LEU A 98 -9.55 10.34 -12.25
N GLY A 99 -8.89 10.40 -13.40
CA GLY A 99 -9.56 10.38 -14.72
C GLY A 99 -10.27 9.06 -15.00
N ASP A 100 -9.77 7.94 -14.49
CA ASP A 100 -10.36 6.62 -14.68
C ASP A 100 -11.69 6.44 -13.96
N CYS A 101 -11.92 7.21 -12.89
CA CYS A 101 -13.18 7.20 -12.15
C CYS A 101 -14.39 7.59 -13.02
N SER A 102 -14.18 8.36 -14.10
CA SER A 102 -15.23 8.75 -15.05
C SER A 102 -15.87 7.58 -15.81
N ARG A 103 -15.26 6.40 -15.75
CA ARG A 103 -15.82 5.17 -16.34
C ARG A 103 -17.03 4.64 -15.58
N TYR A 104 -17.20 5.06 -14.31
CA TYR A 104 -18.27 4.60 -13.44
C TYR A 104 -19.28 5.74 -13.22
N PRO A 105 -20.56 5.55 -13.57
CA PRO A 105 -21.60 6.55 -13.29
C PRO A 105 -21.66 6.89 -11.79
N ASP A 106 -21.93 8.16 -11.50
CA ASP A 106 -22.11 8.72 -10.14
C ASP A 106 -20.83 8.72 -9.25
N LEU A 107 -19.76 8.02 -9.66
CA LEU A 107 -18.50 7.99 -8.89
C LEU A 107 -17.77 9.34 -8.93
N PRO A 108 -17.65 10.05 -10.09
CA PRO A 108 -17.03 11.37 -10.12
C PRO A 108 -17.73 12.38 -9.21
N GLU A 109 -19.07 12.37 -9.16
CA GLU A 109 -19.87 13.26 -8.33
C GLU A 109 -19.62 13.00 -6.84
N ALA A 110 -19.57 11.73 -6.45
CA ALA A 110 -19.26 11.34 -5.07
C ALA A 110 -17.84 11.78 -4.68
N ILE A 111 -16.85 11.55 -5.57
CA ILE A 111 -15.46 11.97 -5.34
C ILE A 111 -15.38 13.50 -5.21
N ASN A 112 -15.99 14.26 -6.10
CA ASN A 112 -15.96 15.73 -6.07
C ASN A 112 -16.54 16.31 -4.77
N THR A 113 -17.45 15.59 -4.12
CA THR A 113 -18.05 16.01 -2.86
C THR A 113 -17.11 15.79 -1.66
N GLY A 114 -16.24 14.77 -1.71
CA GLY A 114 -15.39 14.35 -0.60
C GLY A 114 -13.90 14.28 -0.91
N LEU A 115 -13.42 14.89 -2.01
CA LEU A 115 -12.02 14.82 -2.41
C LEU A 115 -11.12 15.54 -1.41
N PHE A 116 -10.14 14.81 -0.90
CA PHE A 116 -9.03 15.37 -0.15
C PHE A 116 -7.72 15.01 -0.87
N LEU A 117 -7.08 16.00 -1.48
CA LEU A 117 -5.77 15.81 -2.09
C LEU A 117 -4.70 15.93 -1.01
N THR A 118 -4.05 14.80 -0.70
CA THR A 118 -2.96 14.76 0.29
C THR A 118 -1.75 15.53 -0.25
N PRO A 119 -1.31 16.61 0.44
CA PRO A 119 -0.14 17.35 0.00
C PRO A 119 1.14 16.53 0.23
N ARG A 120 2.18 16.84 -0.52
CA ARG A 120 3.52 16.34 -0.20
C ARG A 120 3.98 16.91 1.14
N LEU A 121 4.85 16.17 1.85
CA LEU A 121 5.47 16.68 3.06
C LEU A 121 6.33 17.91 2.75
N SER A 122 6.26 18.92 3.63
CA SER A 122 7.21 20.04 3.58
C SER A 122 8.63 19.56 3.96
N PRO A 123 9.68 20.32 3.65
CA PRO A 123 11.04 20.00 4.10
C PRO A 123 11.14 19.81 5.62
N GLU A 124 10.40 20.60 6.40
CA GLU A 124 10.35 20.50 7.86
C GLU A 124 9.68 19.19 8.29
N GLN A 125 8.56 18.82 7.67
CA GLN A 125 7.87 17.56 7.94
C GLN A 125 8.71 16.35 7.53
N LEU A 126 9.49 16.45 6.44
CA LEU A 126 10.44 15.40 6.04
C LEU A 126 11.57 15.30 7.07
N ALA A 127 12.11 16.43 7.57
CA ALA A 127 13.11 16.41 8.62
C ALA A 127 12.59 15.73 9.89
N ASP A 128 11.36 16.04 10.30
CA ASP A 128 10.70 15.40 11.44
C ASP A 128 10.52 13.89 11.20
N ALA A 129 10.09 13.49 10.00
CA ALA A 129 9.94 12.08 9.64
C ALA A 129 11.27 11.30 9.67
N ILE A 130 12.39 11.96 9.44
CA ILE A 130 13.73 11.37 9.55
C ILE A 130 14.18 11.29 11.01
N GLN A 131 14.00 12.36 11.78
CA GLN A 131 14.62 12.52 13.10
C GLN A 131 13.80 11.91 14.25
N LEU A 132 12.46 11.98 14.18
CA LEU A 132 11.64 11.62 15.32
C LEU A 132 11.59 10.10 15.59
N PRO A 133 11.48 9.20 14.59
CA PRO A 133 11.38 7.78 14.87
C PRO A 133 12.55 7.20 15.67
N PRO A 134 13.83 7.46 15.33
CA PRO A 134 14.96 6.97 16.13
C PRO A 134 15.01 7.50 17.57
N ARG A 135 14.47 8.70 17.80
CA ARG A 135 14.44 9.36 19.13
C ARG A 135 13.35 8.83 20.05
N LEU A 136 12.46 7.98 19.56
CA LEU A 136 11.44 7.38 20.41
C LEU A 136 12.11 6.55 21.52
N PRO A 137 11.53 6.51 22.74
CA PRO A 137 12.15 5.86 23.91
C PRO A 137 12.50 4.38 23.66
N GLU A 138 11.71 3.68 22.86
CA GLU A 138 11.92 2.28 22.50
C GLU A 138 13.14 2.04 21.61
N TYR A 139 13.58 3.06 20.84
CA TYR A 139 14.75 2.94 19.96
C TYR A 139 15.99 3.62 20.53
N GLY A 140 15.83 4.73 21.22
CA GLY A 140 16.90 5.43 21.96
C GLY A 140 18.08 5.92 21.12
N GLY A 141 17.87 6.06 19.79
CA GLY A 141 18.88 6.54 18.84
C GLY A 141 18.74 8.01 18.47
N ASP A 142 19.49 8.44 17.46
CA ASP A 142 19.43 9.81 16.90
C ASP A 142 19.89 9.81 15.43
N VAL A 143 19.68 10.95 14.77
CA VAL A 143 20.16 11.24 13.41
C VAL A 143 20.89 12.58 13.43
N SER A 144 22.10 12.63 12.84
CA SER A 144 22.86 13.87 12.77
C SER A 144 22.16 14.91 11.88
N ASP A 145 22.25 16.17 12.25
CA ASP A 145 21.72 17.27 11.44
C ASP A 145 22.35 17.34 10.04
N GLY A 146 23.59 16.87 9.91
CA GLY A 146 24.28 16.77 8.63
C GLY A 146 23.61 15.75 7.71
N LEU A 147 23.35 14.55 8.22
CA LEU A 147 22.63 13.50 7.47
C LEU A 147 21.24 13.97 7.07
N VAL A 148 20.49 14.61 7.98
CA VAL A 148 19.15 15.14 7.66
C VAL A 148 19.22 16.11 6.48
N ARG A 149 20.11 17.11 6.55
CA ARG A 149 20.27 18.09 5.44
C ARG A 149 20.63 17.41 4.13
N ARG A 150 21.52 16.42 4.16
CA ARG A 150 21.94 15.69 2.98
C ARG A 150 20.79 14.89 2.37
N LEU A 151 20.03 14.16 3.19
CA LEU A 151 18.87 13.40 2.73
C LEU A 151 17.79 14.29 2.13
N LEU A 152 17.50 15.44 2.75
CA LEU A 152 16.54 16.42 2.21
C LEU A 152 16.93 16.89 0.80
N ILE A 153 18.23 17.08 0.55
CA ILE A 153 18.72 17.49 -0.78
C ILE A 153 18.60 16.32 -1.77
N GLU A 154 19.01 15.11 -1.40
CA GLU A 154 18.99 13.94 -2.27
C GLU A 154 17.56 13.54 -2.68
N VAL A 155 16.60 13.59 -1.74
CA VAL A 155 15.22 13.22 -2.04
C VAL A 155 14.38 14.35 -2.67
N ALA A 156 14.86 15.58 -2.71
CA ALA A 156 14.08 16.75 -3.15
C ALA A 156 13.50 16.59 -4.58
N HIS A 157 14.20 15.88 -5.45
CA HIS A 157 13.85 15.70 -6.86
C HIS A 157 13.19 14.34 -7.16
N GLU A 158 13.11 13.45 -6.17
CA GLU A 158 12.54 12.13 -6.35
C GLU A 158 11.01 12.16 -6.29
N GLN A 159 10.35 11.42 -7.18
CA GLN A 159 8.88 11.29 -7.15
C GLN A 159 8.41 10.39 -6.01
N ASP A 160 9.15 9.31 -5.74
CA ASP A 160 8.87 8.31 -4.71
C ASP A 160 9.72 8.56 -3.45
N GLN A 161 9.75 9.81 -2.97
CA GLN A 161 10.61 10.25 -1.86
C GLN A 161 10.49 9.39 -0.60
N LEU A 162 9.27 9.12 -0.16
CA LEU A 162 9.03 8.47 1.13
C LEU A 162 9.43 6.98 1.15
N PRO A 163 9.08 6.14 0.15
CA PRO A 163 9.54 4.77 0.10
C PRO A 163 11.06 4.63 0.06
N LEU A 164 11.72 5.47 -0.76
CA LEU A 164 13.18 5.48 -0.87
C LEU A 164 13.83 5.88 0.46
N LEU A 165 13.33 6.97 1.07
CA LEU A 165 13.82 7.46 2.35
C LEU A 165 13.62 6.43 3.47
N GLN A 166 12.44 5.83 3.54
CA GLN A 166 12.12 4.78 4.51
C GLN A 166 13.07 3.59 4.38
N HIS A 167 13.29 3.12 3.16
CA HIS A 167 14.19 2.00 2.89
C HIS A 167 15.62 2.32 3.32
N LEU A 168 16.12 3.50 2.94
CA LEU A 168 17.47 3.95 3.30
C LEU A 168 17.66 4.06 4.82
N LEU A 169 16.72 4.72 5.51
CA LEU A 169 16.78 4.87 6.96
C LEU A 169 16.72 3.51 7.67
N MET A 170 15.91 2.59 7.19
CA MET A 170 15.86 1.21 7.70
C MET A 170 17.25 0.54 7.55
N ARG A 171 17.88 0.66 6.38
CA ARG A 171 19.22 0.07 6.14
C ARG A 171 20.31 0.69 7.02
N LEU A 172 20.27 2.01 7.22
CA LEU A 172 21.18 2.70 8.12
C LEU A 172 21.01 2.22 9.56
N TRP A 173 19.76 2.09 9.98
CA TRP A 173 19.41 1.61 11.32
C TRP A 173 19.87 0.16 11.55
N ASP A 174 19.55 -0.75 10.63
CA ASP A 174 19.95 -2.16 10.71
C ASP A 174 21.47 -2.29 10.77
N GLY A 175 22.21 -1.49 10.00
CA GLY A 175 23.67 -1.45 10.04
C GLY A 175 24.21 -1.00 11.39
N ALA A 176 23.62 0.03 11.98
CA ALA A 176 24.01 0.55 13.28
C ALA A 176 23.71 -0.43 14.43
N VAL A 177 22.56 -1.12 14.38
CA VAL A 177 22.19 -2.17 15.32
C VAL A 177 23.12 -3.38 15.19
N ALA A 178 23.43 -3.81 13.96
CA ALA A 178 24.36 -4.92 13.71
C ALA A 178 25.79 -4.63 14.20
N ALA A 179 26.19 -3.34 14.22
CA ALA A 179 27.45 -2.90 14.79
C ALA A 179 27.46 -2.91 16.34
N GLY A 180 26.36 -3.27 17.00
CA GLY A 180 26.26 -3.40 18.46
C GLY A 180 26.17 -2.06 19.19
N LEU A 181 25.73 -0.99 18.54
CA LEU A 181 25.59 0.31 19.16
C LEU A 181 24.36 0.33 20.08
N GLU A 182 24.57 0.57 21.37
CA GLU A 182 23.46 0.72 22.34
C GLU A 182 22.56 1.94 22.04
N ARG A 183 23.14 2.98 21.47
CA ARG A 183 22.44 4.19 21.02
C ARG A 183 22.90 4.53 19.61
N PRO A 184 22.22 4.01 18.59
CA PRO A 184 22.60 4.25 17.20
C PRO A 184 22.44 5.73 16.86
N VAL A 185 23.51 6.34 16.35
CA VAL A 185 23.45 7.68 15.75
C VAL A 185 23.72 7.51 14.27
N LEU A 186 22.72 7.80 13.46
CA LEU A 186 22.86 7.75 12.01
C LEU A 186 23.52 9.05 11.54
N ASP A 187 24.59 8.94 10.76
CA ASP A 187 25.38 10.05 10.29
C ASP A 187 25.78 9.92 8.80
N GLU A 188 26.49 10.90 8.29
CA GLU A 188 26.92 10.94 6.90
C GLU A 188 27.92 9.83 6.56
N ASP A 189 28.72 9.39 7.53
CA ASP A 189 29.70 8.31 7.33
C ASP A 189 28.96 6.98 7.14
N SER A 190 27.91 6.74 7.90
CA SER A 190 27.01 5.60 7.75
C SER A 190 26.34 5.57 6.38
N LEU A 191 25.90 6.75 5.88
CA LEU A 191 25.34 6.88 4.52
C LEU A 191 26.42 6.62 3.45
N ALA A 192 27.62 7.15 3.63
CA ALA A 192 28.74 6.92 2.71
C ALA A 192 29.13 5.44 2.63
N ALA A 193 29.11 4.73 3.75
CA ALA A 193 29.36 3.29 3.82
C ALA A 193 28.32 2.48 3.03
N LEU A 194 27.05 2.92 2.98
CA LEU A 194 25.99 2.34 2.15
C LEU A 194 26.11 2.75 0.66
N GLY A 195 26.95 3.74 0.31
CA GLY A 195 27.14 4.22 -1.06
C GLY A 195 26.12 5.25 -1.51
N GLY A 196 25.36 5.88 -0.60
CA GLY A 196 24.33 6.87 -0.90
C GLY A 196 22.97 6.26 -1.19
N LEU A 197 22.01 7.11 -1.55
CA LEU A 197 20.61 6.74 -1.77
C LEU A 197 20.44 5.72 -2.92
N ASP A 198 21.06 5.98 -4.07
CA ASP A 198 20.91 5.12 -5.27
C ASP A 198 21.51 3.73 -5.04
N ALA A 199 22.70 3.67 -4.43
CA ALA A 199 23.36 2.40 -4.18
C ALA A 199 22.73 1.56 -3.07
N ALA A 200 21.93 2.17 -2.18
CA ALA A 200 21.29 1.46 -1.07
C ALA A 200 20.26 0.45 -1.56
N LEU A 201 19.47 0.80 -2.59
CA LEU A 201 18.49 -0.09 -3.23
C LEU A 201 19.18 -1.19 -4.03
N ASP A 202 20.11 -0.81 -4.91
CA ASP A 202 20.82 -1.75 -5.78
C ASP A 202 21.57 -2.80 -4.97
N ARG A 203 22.34 -2.39 -3.96
CA ARG A 203 23.07 -3.32 -3.09
C ARG A 203 22.17 -4.25 -2.28
N HIS A 204 20.98 -3.78 -1.88
CA HIS A 204 20.03 -4.64 -1.20
C HIS A 204 19.48 -5.71 -2.13
N ALA A 205 19.09 -5.31 -3.34
CA ALA A 205 18.64 -6.25 -4.37
C ALA A 205 19.73 -7.24 -4.75
N ASP A 206 20.96 -6.76 -4.98
CA ASP A 206 22.13 -7.61 -5.29
C ASP A 206 22.45 -8.57 -4.14
N GLY A 207 22.38 -8.10 -2.89
CA GLY A 207 22.57 -8.95 -1.70
C GLY A 207 21.53 -10.07 -1.62
N ALA A 208 20.24 -9.72 -1.74
CA ALA A 208 19.17 -10.70 -1.74
C ALA A 208 19.29 -11.69 -2.91
N PHE A 209 19.67 -11.21 -4.09
CA PHE A 209 19.89 -12.04 -5.26
C PHE A 209 21.12 -12.97 -5.11
N ALA A 210 22.16 -12.51 -4.43
CA ALA A 210 23.35 -13.31 -4.17
C ALA A 210 23.12 -14.51 -3.21
N GLU A 211 22.12 -14.41 -2.33
CA GLU A 211 21.72 -15.49 -1.40
C GLU A 211 20.99 -16.64 -2.12
N LEU A 212 20.47 -16.39 -3.34
CA LEU A 212 19.75 -17.38 -4.12
C LEU A 212 20.72 -18.39 -4.76
N ASP A 213 20.32 -19.65 -4.85
CA ASP A 213 21.02 -20.64 -5.68
C ASP A 213 20.83 -20.38 -7.18
N PRO A 214 21.59 -21.05 -8.08
CA PRO A 214 21.50 -20.78 -9.52
C PRO A 214 20.11 -20.96 -10.13
N ASP A 215 19.33 -21.95 -9.66
CA ASP A 215 17.98 -22.22 -10.17
C ASP A 215 17.01 -21.15 -9.70
N GLN A 216 17.09 -20.77 -8.41
CA GLN A 216 16.32 -19.68 -7.82
C GLN A 216 16.62 -18.33 -8.49
N ARG A 217 17.89 -18.07 -8.88
CA ARG A 217 18.26 -16.85 -9.62
C ARG A 217 17.59 -16.78 -10.98
N ALA A 218 17.56 -17.89 -11.72
CA ALA A 218 16.91 -17.94 -13.03
C ALA A 218 15.39 -17.68 -12.90
N ILE A 219 14.75 -18.23 -11.85
CA ILE A 219 13.35 -17.98 -11.54
C ILE A 219 13.13 -16.49 -11.17
N ALA A 220 13.97 -15.93 -10.29
CA ALA A 220 13.88 -14.55 -9.86
C ALA A 220 14.04 -13.56 -11.04
N GLU A 221 15.02 -13.78 -11.94
CA GLU A 221 15.16 -12.97 -13.15
C GLU A 221 13.92 -13.03 -14.03
N THR A 222 13.34 -14.21 -14.22
CA THR A 222 12.14 -14.40 -15.03
C THR A 222 10.96 -13.69 -14.40
N LEU A 223 10.79 -13.83 -13.06
CA LEU A 223 9.76 -13.16 -12.29
C LEU A 223 9.85 -11.63 -12.41
N PHE A 224 11.01 -11.05 -12.15
CA PHE A 224 11.17 -9.59 -12.20
C PHE A 224 10.97 -9.03 -13.61
N ARG A 225 11.42 -9.73 -14.64
CA ARG A 225 11.14 -9.35 -16.04
C ARG A 225 9.65 -9.42 -16.36
N ALA A 226 8.94 -10.44 -15.89
CA ALA A 226 7.50 -10.56 -16.08
C ALA A 226 6.71 -9.47 -15.34
N LEU A 227 7.18 -9.05 -14.16
CA LEU A 227 6.56 -8.02 -13.33
C LEU A 227 6.87 -6.58 -13.78
N THR A 228 7.76 -6.40 -14.77
CA THR A 228 8.16 -5.08 -15.26
C THR A 228 7.57 -4.82 -16.63
N GLU A 229 6.83 -3.72 -16.78
CA GLU A 229 6.37 -3.20 -18.07
C GLU A 229 7.24 -2.01 -18.48
N ARG A 230 7.89 -2.11 -19.64
CA ARG A 230 8.66 -1.01 -20.19
C ARG A 230 7.73 -0.02 -20.87
N ALA A 231 7.76 1.22 -20.43
CA ALA A 231 7.09 2.34 -21.09
C ALA A 231 8.08 3.10 -21.96
N GLU A 232 7.74 3.36 -23.23
CA GLU A 232 8.57 4.20 -24.11
C GLU A 232 8.59 5.64 -23.58
N GLY A 233 9.74 6.07 -23.05
CA GLY A 233 9.98 7.44 -22.57
C GLY A 233 9.55 7.73 -21.14
N GLU A 234 8.98 6.78 -20.41
CA GLU A 234 8.63 6.85 -19.01
C GLU A 234 9.41 5.82 -18.19
N ARG A 235 9.37 5.96 -16.84
CA ARG A 235 9.96 4.94 -15.95
C ARG A 235 9.22 3.60 -16.13
N ASP A 236 9.97 2.51 -16.06
CA ASP A 236 9.41 1.16 -16.02
C ASP A 236 8.38 1.05 -14.90
N THR A 237 7.22 0.47 -15.19
CA THR A 237 6.12 0.34 -14.23
C THR A 237 5.89 -1.11 -13.85
N ARG A 238 5.30 -1.31 -12.68
CA ARG A 238 4.93 -2.63 -12.20
C ARG A 238 3.77 -3.19 -13.03
N ARG A 239 3.97 -4.37 -13.62
CA ARG A 239 2.94 -5.15 -14.29
C ARG A 239 2.45 -6.28 -13.39
N PRO A 240 1.15 -6.33 -13.04
CA PRO A 240 0.58 -7.50 -12.38
C PRO A 240 0.59 -8.70 -13.32
N VAL A 241 1.04 -9.85 -12.84
CA VAL A 241 1.07 -11.11 -13.60
C VAL A 241 0.49 -12.21 -12.72
N LYS A 242 -0.26 -13.15 -13.31
CA LYS A 242 -0.75 -14.31 -12.57
C LYS A 242 0.42 -15.22 -12.20
N VAL A 243 0.39 -15.78 -11.00
CA VAL A 243 1.45 -16.71 -10.53
C VAL A 243 1.63 -17.87 -11.51
N SER A 244 0.52 -18.37 -12.09
CA SER A 244 0.55 -19.44 -13.12
C SER A 244 1.33 -19.04 -14.37
N GLU A 245 1.19 -17.79 -14.86
CA GLU A 245 1.95 -17.31 -16.02
C GLU A 245 3.45 -17.26 -15.73
N VAL A 246 3.83 -16.83 -14.53
CA VAL A 246 5.23 -16.81 -14.12
C VAL A 246 5.78 -18.22 -13.96
N ALA A 247 5.02 -19.13 -13.36
CA ALA A 247 5.39 -20.53 -13.20
C ALA A 247 5.60 -21.20 -14.56
N ASP A 248 4.68 -20.99 -15.52
CA ASP A 248 4.78 -21.51 -16.88
C ASP A 248 6.05 -21.02 -17.61
N VAL A 249 6.36 -19.71 -17.52
CA VAL A 249 7.53 -19.12 -18.16
C VAL A 249 8.83 -19.54 -17.46
N ALA A 250 8.81 -19.70 -16.13
CA ALA A 250 9.95 -20.17 -15.36
C ALA A 250 10.15 -21.70 -15.40
N GLY A 251 9.19 -22.43 -15.96
CA GLY A 251 9.25 -23.89 -16.04
C GLY A 251 9.17 -24.59 -14.68
N VAL A 252 8.52 -23.96 -13.70
CA VAL A 252 8.31 -24.50 -12.35
C VAL A 252 6.85 -24.88 -12.16
N PRO A 253 6.57 -26.00 -11.46
CA PRO A 253 5.21 -26.46 -11.24
C PRO A 253 4.41 -25.56 -10.29
#